data_feb73cb9451aabf9ed235cb303e1fe41
#
_entry.id   feb73cb9451aabf9ed235cb303e1fe41
#
_cell.length_a   1.000
_cell.length_b   1.000
_cell.length_c   1.000
_cell.angle_alpha   90.00
_cell.angle_beta   90.00
_cell.angle_gamma   90.00
#
_symmetry.space_group_name_H-M   'P 1'
#
loop_
_entity.id
_entity.type
_entity.pdbx_description
1 polymer ?
#
loop_
_entity_poly.entity_id
_entity_poly.type
_entity_poly.pdbx_seq_one_letter_code
_entity_poly.pdbx_strand_id
1 'polypeptide(L)'
;MLGDLSSKGHVTLSNSDKEAVREQLARLLASSYFSHSKRFPTFLGFVVEQTLGGQAANIKERTLGIEIFGRDANYDTSSDPIVRVTATEIRKRVAQYYEDPARGDELRIALPSGSYIPHFYWPNGANGSAAPEASPIPGVDADSNSLRPRRHSSLVLAITCILAVILSVGSVLAWQAMHRSAQSFFWAPITTASGPVLFCMADQLQSPAISLRDAAEPTHELVLKDNLTAVVFDDVSATIKLAEILQATGKQYTIRGEGITNFKDLQAGPTIFIGAFDNAWTLRLTNSLRYHFSNDPQMTQFRIVDSTDPLDRRWVVNRSTQMASNSYRDYAIVARYTDSDTGKIEVIVAGIGSGGTTAAAMFLTDSGNLAQVQRAAQAAGDKKNMELVLSTQIVNGESGSPKIEAAYFW
;
A
#
# COMPACT_ATOMS: atom_id res chain seq x y z
N MET A 1 -30.00 6.19 20.98
CA MET A 1 -28.97 6.34 22.03
C MET A 1 -28.30 4.99 22.18
N LEU A 2 -27.11 4.85 21.66
CA LEU A 2 -26.30 3.64 21.78
C LEU A 2 -25.59 3.72 23.13
N GLY A 3 -25.89 2.81 24.05
CA GLY A 3 -25.22 2.72 25.36
C GLY A 3 -23.83 2.14 25.19
N ASP A 4 -22.81 2.94 25.42
CA ASP A 4 -21.40 2.53 25.47
C ASP A 4 -21.12 1.89 26.84
N LEU A 5 -20.84 0.58 26.86
CA LEU A 5 -20.33 -0.13 28.01
C LEU A 5 -18.81 -0.28 27.93
N SER A 6 -18.09 0.84 27.76
CA SER A 6 -16.65 0.91 27.88
C SER A 6 -16.23 1.61 29.17
N SER A 7 -16.50 1.01 30.33
CA SER A 7 -15.69 1.27 31.53
C SER A 7 -15.94 0.25 32.63
N LYS A 8 -14.91 -0.56 32.94
CA LYS A 8 -14.69 -1.31 34.17
C LYS A 8 -15.66 -2.46 34.46
N GLY A 9 -15.21 -3.67 34.21
CA GLY A 9 -15.76 -4.90 34.70
C GLY A 9 -15.77 -5.99 33.66
N HIS A 10 -15.15 -7.11 33.87
CA HIS A 10 -15.35 -8.33 33.11
C HIS A 10 -16.84 -8.68 33.14
N VAL A 11 -17.59 -8.22 32.13
CA VAL A 11 -18.94 -8.75 31.91
C VAL A 11 -18.73 -10.16 31.36
N THR A 12 -18.96 -11.14 32.19
CA THR A 12 -18.95 -12.55 31.80
C THR A 12 -20.17 -12.77 30.90
N LEU A 13 -19.94 -12.84 29.58
CA LEU A 13 -20.97 -13.16 28.59
C LEU A 13 -21.62 -14.52 28.97
N SER A 14 -22.93 -14.58 28.96
CA SER A 14 -23.65 -15.84 29.15
C SER A 14 -23.36 -16.81 28.00
N ASN A 15 -23.62 -18.09 28.17
CA ASN A 15 -23.44 -19.07 27.09
C ASN A 15 -24.34 -18.77 25.91
N SER A 16 -25.54 -18.24 26.13
CA SER A 16 -26.44 -17.78 25.05
C SER A 16 -25.90 -16.58 24.30
N ASP A 17 -25.25 -15.62 24.98
CA ASP A 17 -24.62 -14.48 24.37
C ASP A 17 -23.42 -14.89 23.47
N LYS A 18 -22.62 -15.84 23.96
CA LYS A 18 -21.50 -16.38 23.19
C LYS A 18 -21.97 -17.08 21.92
N GLU A 19 -23.07 -17.81 21.98
CA GLU A 19 -23.64 -18.48 20.82
C GLU A 19 -24.22 -17.47 19.81
N ALA A 20 -24.91 -16.43 20.27
CA ALA A 20 -25.40 -15.35 19.45
C ALA A 20 -24.25 -14.62 18.71
N VAL A 21 -23.13 -14.40 19.38
CA VAL A 21 -21.93 -13.79 18.76
C VAL A 21 -21.34 -14.72 17.70
N ARG A 22 -21.26 -16.04 17.94
CA ARG A 22 -20.77 -17.01 16.95
C ARG A 22 -21.65 -17.08 15.72
N GLU A 23 -22.97 -17.09 15.93
CA GLU A 23 -23.93 -17.09 14.83
C GLU A 23 -23.80 -15.82 13.97
N GLN A 24 -23.65 -14.66 14.61
CA GLN A 24 -23.42 -13.41 13.89
C GLN A 24 -22.07 -13.38 13.17
N LEU A 25 -21.01 -13.90 13.80
CA LEU A 25 -19.71 -14.06 13.16
C LEU A 25 -19.83 -14.93 11.91
N ALA A 26 -20.54 -16.07 11.98
CA ALA A 26 -20.73 -16.93 10.83
C ALA A 26 -21.47 -16.23 9.67
N ARG A 27 -22.52 -15.45 9.97
CA ARG A 27 -23.22 -14.62 8.97
C ARG A 27 -22.32 -13.59 8.32
N LEU A 28 -21.52 -12.87 9.13
CA LEU A 28 -20.59 -11.87 8.68
C LEU A 28 -19.53 -12.48 7.74
N LEU A 29 -18.91 -13.59 8.14
CA LEU A 29 -17.88 -14.29 7.37
C LEU A 29 -18.40 -14.94 6.08
N ALA A 30 -19.67 -15.34 6.03
CA ALA A 30 -20.31 -15.88 4.84
C ALA A 30 -20.68 -14.80 3.80
N SER A 31 -20.61 -13.52 4.17
CA SER A 31 -20.97 -12.42 3.29
C SER A 31 -19.95 -12.22 2.15
N SER A 32 -20.38 -11.56 1.07
CA SER A 32 -19.52 -11.22 -0.07
C SER A 32 -18.31 -10.37 0.31
N TYR A 33 -18.36 -9.64 1.41
CA TYR A 33 -17.26 -8.81 1.91
C TYR A 33 -16.06 -9.64 2.41
N PHE A 34 -16.27 -10.90 2.80
CA PHE A 34 -15.24 -11.79 3.33
C PHE A 34 -14.90 -12.99 2.44
N SER A 35 -15.72 -13.29 1.43
CA SER A 35 -15.59 -14.48 0.58
C SER A 35 -14.30 -14.55 -0.26
N HIS A 36 -13.68 -13.41 -0.56
CA HIS A 36 -12.54 -13.32 -1.48
C HIS A 36 -11.17 -13.46 -0.80
N SER A 37 -11.10 -13.70 0.50
CA SER A 37 -9.84 -13.83 1.24
C SER A 37 -9.94 -14.86 2.35
N LYS A 38 -9.01 -15.81 2.40
CA LYS A 38 -8.93 -16.79 3.51
C LYS A 38 -8.37 -16.15 4.80
N ARG A 39 -7.59 -15.07 4.69
CA ARG A 39 -6.90 -14.44 5.83
C ARG A 39 -7.84 -13.64 6.73
N PHE A 40 -8.80 -12.92 6.16
CA PHE A 40 -9.72 -12.08 6.94
C PHE A 40 -10.68 -12.89 7.82
N PRO A 41 -11.32 -13.98 7.32
CA PRO A 41 -12.09 -14.87 8.17
C PRO A 41 -11.27 -15.49 9.30
N THR A 42 -10.04 -15.95 9.01
CA THR A 42 -9.15 -16.54 10.03
C THR A 42 -8.82 -15.52 11.12
N PHE A 43 -8.47 -14.29 10.73
CA PHE A 43 -8.15 -13.23 11.69
C PHE A 43 -9.36 -12.87 12.58
N LEU A 44 -10.50 -12.55 11.97
CA LEU A 44 -11.68 -12.12 12.71
C LEU A 44 -12.22 -13.25 13.58
N GLY A 45 -12.24 -14.48 13.07
CA GLY A 45 -12.61 -15.67 13.85
C GLY A 45 -11.72 -15.88 15.05
N PHE A 46 -10.41 -15.79 14.90
CA PHE A 46 -9.45 -15.94 15.98
C PHE A 46 -9.66 -14.92 17.10
N VAL A 47 -9.74 -13.63 16.78
CA VAL A 47 -9.88 -12.59 17.82
C VAL A 47 -11.24 -12.66 18.52
N VAL A 48 -12.31 -13.05 17.84
CA VAL A 48 -13.63 -13.26 18.44
C VAL A 48 -13.60 -14.46 19.39
N GLU A 49 -13.10 -15.62 18.96
CA GLU A 49 -13.06 -16.81 19.81
C GLU A 49 -12.13 -16.63 21.04
N GLN A 50 -10.97 -15.99 20.88
CA GLN A 50 -10.11 -15.66 22.02
C GLN A 50 -10.82 -14.74 23.02
N THR A 51 -11.62 -13.79 22.54
CA THR A 51 -12.38 -12.89 23.42
C THR A 51 -13.51 -13.64 24.13
N LEU A 52 -14.26 -14.50 23.42
CA LEU A 52 -15.32 -15.33 24.01
C LEU A 52 -14.77 -16.37 25.02
N GLY A 53 -13.52 -16.82 24.80
CA GLY A 53 -12.79 -17.71 25.69
C GLY A 53 -12.21 -17.01 26.92
N GLY A 54 -12.38 -15.68 27.06
CA GLY A 54 -11.83 -14.91 28.19
C GLY A 54 -10.33 -14.63 28.07
N GLN A 55 -9.74 -14.85 26.89
CA GLN A 55 -8.32 -14.69 26.64
C GLN A 55 -7.98 -13.38 25.88
N ALA A 56 -8.82 -12.38 26.00
CA ALA A 56 -8.65 -11.08 25.33
C ALA A 56 -7.29 -10.42 25.64
N ALA A 57 -6.73 -10.63 26.83
CA ALA A 57 -5.41 -10.11 27.21
C ALA A 57 -4.25 -10.66 26.35
N ASN A 58 -4.44 -11.81 25.70
CA ASN A 58 -3.45 -12.45 24.83
C ASN A 58 -3.51 -11.94 23.38
N ILE A 59 -4.52 -11.15 23.03
CA ILE A 59 -4.70 -10.58 21.69
C ILE A 59 -3.78 -9.37 21.54
N LYS A 60 -2.52 -9.65 21.18
CA LYS A 60 -1.49 -8.64 20.91
C LYS A 60 -1.02 -8.76 19.48
N GLU A 61 -0.51 -7.68 18.89
CA GLU A 61 -0.03 -7.65 17.51
C GLU A 61 0.96 -8.79 17.22
N ARG A 62 1.92 -9.00 18.12
CA ARG A 62 2.92 -10.07 17.99
C ARG A 62 2.29 -11.46 18.02
N THR A 63 1.34 -11.71 18.92
CA THR A 63 0.62 -12.99 18.98
C THR A 63 -0.15 -13.26 17.71
N LEU A 64 -0.84 -12.24 17.16
CA LEU A 64 -1.57 -12.35 15.91
C LEU A 64 -0.62 -12.62 14.72
N GLY A 65 0.56 -11.98 14.72
CA GLY A 65 1.59 -12.22 13.71
C GLY A 65 2.07 -13.66 13.68
N ILE A 66 2.30 -14.26 14.84
CA ILE A 66 2.75 -15.64 14.98
C ILE A 66 1.62 -16.62 14.65
N GLU A 67 0.47 -16.50 15.30
CA GLU A 67 -0.62 -17.49 15.24
C GLU A 67 -1.37 -17.48 13.89
N ILE A 68 -1.54 -16.31 13.28
CA ILE A 68 -2.34 -16.18 12.05
C ILE A 68 -1.48 -16.09 10.79
N PHE A 69 -0.33 -15.41 10.90
CA PHE A 69 0.53 -15.16 9.75
C PHE A 69 1.80 -16.01 9.72
N GLY A 70 1.98 -16.93 10.69
CA GLY A 70 3.13 -17.83 10.75
C GLY A 70 4.48 -17.11 10.89
N ARG A 71 4.49 -15.96 11.59
CA ARG A 71 5.71 -15.20 11.81
C ARG A 71 6.57 -15.86 12.89
N ASP A 72 7.89 -15.64 12.81
CA ASP A 72 8.84 -16.12 13.82
C ASP A 72 8.55 -15.55 15.23
N ALA A 73 8.98 -16.26 16.28
CA ALA A 73 8.82 -15.80 17.66
C ALA A 73 9.53 -14.45 17.92
N ASN A 74 10.55 -14.09 17.15
CA ASN A 74 11.25 -12.82 17.21
C ASN A 74 10.70 -11.75 16.25
N TYR A 75 9.51 -11.98 15.69
CA TYR A 75 8.82 -11.06 14.80
C TYR A 75 8.79 -9.63 15.34
N ASP A 76 9.33 -8.70 14.53
CA ASP A 76 9.33 -7.27 14.83
C ASP A 76 8.11 -6.59 14.20
N THR A 77 7.17 -6.21 15.05
CA THR A 77 5.93 -5.54 14.64
C THR A 77 6.15 -4.12 14.10
N SER A 78 7.32 -3.52 14.32
CA SER A 78 7.64 -2.19 13.78
C SER A 78 8.02 -2.24 12.30
N SER A 79 8.68 -3.31 11.89
CA SER A 79 9.17 -3.51 10.51
C SER A 79 8.17 -4.20 9.60
N ASP A 80 7.29 -5.05 10.13
CA ASP A 80 6.26 -5.76 9.34
C ASP A 80 4.85 -5.39 9.82
N PRO A 81 4.12 -4.52 9.10
CA PRO A 81 2.80 -4.02 9.50
C PRO A 81 1.64 -4.96 9.13
N ILE A 82 1.89 -6.23 8.78
CA ILE A 82 0.87 -7.14 8.21
C ILE A 82 -0.38 -7.25 9.10
N VAL A 83 -0.22 -7.30 10.42
CA VAL A 83 -1.34 -7.39 11.38
C VAL A 83 -2.16 -6.10 11.34
N ARG A 84 -1.50 -4.93 11.37
CA ARG A 84 -2.16 -3.61 11.35
C ARG A 84 -2.92 -3.37 10.05
N VAL A 85 -2.30 -3.70 8.92
CA VAL A 85 -2.91 -3.56 7.58
C VAL A 85 -4.13 -4.48 7.48
N THR A 86 -4.00 -5.74 7.89
CA THR A 86 -5.11 -6.71 7.88
C THR A 86 -6.25 -6.27 8.79
N ALA A 87 -5.96 -5.79 10.00
CA ALA A 87 -6.98 -5.30 10.93
C ALA A 87 -7.70 -4.06 10.38
N THR A 88 -7.00 -3.16 9.68
CA THR A 88 -7.59 -1.99 9.03
C THR A 88 -8.56 -2.39 7.92
N GLU A 89 -8.18 -3.34 7.10
CA GLU A 89 -9.05 -3.84 6.03
C GLU A 89 -10.28 -4.57 6.57
N ILE A 90 -10.12 -5.36 7.65
CA ILE A 90 -11.24 -6.01 8.34
C ILE A 90 -12.21 -4.98 8.91
N ARG A 91 -11.73 -3.90 9.55
CA ARG A 91 -12.59 -2.81 10.06
C ARG A 91 -13.44 -2.20 8.96
N LYS A 92 -12.84 -1.92 7.80
CA LYS A 92 -13.52 -1.37 6.64
C LYS A 92 -14.64 -2.32 6.15
N ARG A 93 -14.35 -3.62 6.03
CA ARG A 93 -15.32 -4.62 5.56
C ARG A 93 -16.44 -4.85 6.56
N VAL A 94 -16.15 -4.87 7.85
CA VAL A 94 -17.15 -4.94 8.93
C VAL A 94 -18.05 -3.71 8.89
N ALA A 95 -17.50 -2.50 8.71
CA ALA A 95 -18.30 -1.30 8.57
C ALA A 95 -19.23 -1.37 7.36
N GLN A 96 -18.72 -1.75 6.19
CA GLN A 96 -19.50 -1.93 4.96
C GLN A 96 -20.63 -2.98 5.12
N TYR A 97 -20.37 -4.05 5.86
CA TYR A 97 -21.41 -5.05 6.14
C TYR A 97 -22.60 -4.47 6.88
N TYR A 98 -22.37 -3.60 7.86
CA TYR A 98 -23.42 -2.99 8.69
C TYR A 98 -23.94 -1.63 8.14
N GLU A 99 -23.46 -1.17 6.98
CA GLU A 99 -24.07 -0.03 6.26
C GLU A 99 -25.43 -0.39 5.62
N ASP A 100 -25.71 -1.69 5.43
CA ASP A 100 -26.97 -2.16 4.90
C ASP A 100 -28.10 -1.94 5.94
N PRO A 101 -29.13 -1.12 5.63
CA PRO A 101 -30.23 -0.85 6.55
C PRO A 101 -31.00 -2.10 7.00
N ALA A 102 -31.01 -3.15 6.18
CA ALA A 102 -31.67 -4.42 6.49
C ALA A 102 -31.02 -5.17 7.67
N ARG A 103 -29.81 -4.75 8.09
CA ARG A 103 -29.03 -5.35 9.20
C ARG A 103 -29.03 -4.51 10.45
N GLY A 104 -29.93 -3.53 10.55
CA GLY A 104 -30.01 -2.62 11.70
C GLY A 104 -30.27 -3.32 13.03
N ASP A 105 -31.00 -4.43 13.00
CA ASP A 105 -31.39 -5.22 14.17
C ASP A 105 -30.44 -6.42 14.45
N GLU A 106 -29.36 -6.57 13.68
CA GLU A 106 -28.35 -7.60 13.95
C GLU A 106 -27.42 -7.21 15.11
N LEU A 107 -26.94 -8.23 15.86
CA LEU A 107 -25.83 -8.06 16.78
C LEU A 107 -24.62 -7.51 16.01
N ARG A 108 -23.99 -6.44 16.51
CA ARG A 108 -22.84 -5.84 15.86
C ARG A 108 -21.53 -6.31 16.48
N ILE A 109 -20.65 -6.84 15.64
CA ILE A 109 -19.26 -7.13 15.98
C ILE A 109 -18.42 -5.95 15.46
N ALA A 110 -17.71 -5.26 16.32
CA ALA A 110 -16.84 -4.15 15.94
C ALA A 110 -15.40 -4.41 16.39
N LEU A 111 -14.43 -3.99 15.58
CA LEU A 111 -13.00 -4.04 15.91
C LEU A 111 -12.49 -2.61 16.07
N PRO A 112 -12.40 -2.06 17.31
CA PRO A 112 -12.05 -0.66 17.54
C PRO A 112 -10.67 -0.29 16.98
N SER A 113 -10.49 0.96 16.57
CA SER A 113 -9.18 1.50 16.19
C SER A 113 -8.23 1.49 17.40
N GLY A 114 -6.98 1.07 17.16
CA GLY A 114 -5.97 0.96 18.23
C GLY A 114 -6.09 -0.30 19.09
N SER A 115 -7.10 -1.17 18.87
CA SER A 115 -7.27 -2.44 19.58
C SER A 115 -7.55 -3.59 18.61
N TYR A 116 -7.11 -4.78 18.95
CA TYR A 116 -7.45 -6.02 18.23
C TYR A 116 -8.53 -6.83 18.96
N ILE A 117 -9.04 -6.33 20.09
CA ILE A 117 -10.09 -6.96 20.88
C ILE A 117 -11.44 -6.53 20.32
N PRO A 118 -12.30 -7.44 19.84
CA PRO A 118 -13.61 -7.11 19.32
C PRO A 118 -14.59 -6.71 20.43
N HIS A 119 -15.50 -5.80 20.10
CA HIS A 119 -16.62 -5.39 20.95
C HIS A 119 -17.93 -5.89 20.32
N PHE A 120 -18.89 -6.23 21.17
CA PHE A 120 -20.19 -6.76 20.78
C PHE A 120 -21.30 -5.83 21.26
N TYR A 121 -22.23 -5.46 20.36
CA TYR A 121 -23.33 -4.54 20.63
C TYR A 121 -24.66 -5.18 20.25
N TRP A 122 -25.59 -5.19 21.18
CA TRP A 122 -26.95 -5.68 20.96
C TRP A 122 -27.86 -4.51 20.55
N PRO A 123 -28.71 -4.64 19.52
CA PRO A 123 -29.53 -3.54 19.00
C PRO A 123 -30.64 -3.07 19.97
N ASN A 124 -31.12 -3.96 20.78
CA ASN A 124 -32.07 -3.66 21.86
C ASN A 124 -31.39 -3.98 23.18
N GLY A 125 -31.21 -3.01 24.06
CA GLY A 125 -30.52 -3.15 25.35
C GLY A 125 -31.11 -4.23 26.29
N ALA A 126 -31.23 -5.46 25.79
CA ALA A 126 -31.61 -6.65 26.53
C ALA A 126 -30.37 -7.22 27.21
N ASN A 127 -29.85 -6.50 28.21
CA ASN A 127 -29.13 -7.13 29.27
C ASN A 127 -30.14 -7.39 30.42
N GLY A 128 -30.58 -8.63 30.51
CA GLY A 128 -31.31 -9.08 31.66
C GLY A 128 -30.45 -8.92 32.91
N SER A 129 -30.68 -7.86 33.64
CA SER A 129 -30.42 -7.75 35.04
C SER A 129 -31.61 -7.07 35.68
N ALA A 130 -32.42 -7.86 36.38
CA ALA A 130 -33.52 -7.38 37.16
C ALA A 130 -33.02 -6.33 38.16
N ALA A 131 -33.64 -5.16 38.11
CA ALA A 131 -33.50 -4.18 39.14
C ALA A 131 -34.22 -4.70 40.43
N PRO A 132 -33.63 -4.56 41.60
CA PRO A 132 -34.37 -4.78 42.87
C PRO A 132 -35.31 -3.58 43.09
N GLU A 133 -36.58 -3.89 43.30
CA GLU A 133 -37.57 -2.94 43.82
C GLU A 133 -37.09 -2.34 45.14
N ALA A 134 -37.01 -1.04 45.21
CA ALA A 134 -36.85 -0.32 46.49
C ALA A 134 -38.19 0.07 47.03
N SER A 135 -38.55 -0.56 48.17
CA SER A 135 -39.66 -0.13 49.05
C SER A 135 -39.31 1.18 49.78
N PRO A 136 -40.29 2.01 50.08
CA PRO A 136 -40.05 3.32 50.65
C PRO A 136 -39.88 3.31 52.16
N ILE A 137 -38.99 4.10 52.70
CA ILE A 137 -38.88 4.44 54.12
C ILE A 137 -38.92 5.96 54.25
N PRO A 138 -39.65 6.48 55.25
CA PRO A 138 -40.09 7.87 55.32
C PRO A 138 -39.09 8.82 55.99
N GLY A 139 -39.10 10.02 55.49
CA GLY A 139 -38.94 11.35 56.07
C GLY A 139 -37.82 11.62 57.10
N VAL A 140 -36.92 12.49 56.77
CA VAL A 140 -36.44 13.57 57.66
C VAL A 140 -36.19 14.83 56.81
N ASP A 141 -36.66 15.95 57.32
CA ASP A 141 -36.70 17.29 56.73
C ASP A 141 -35.35 17.96 56.55
N ALA A 142 -35.35 18.83 55.54
CA ALA A 142 -34.69 20.11 55.42
C ALA A 142 -33.21 20.29 55.70
N ASP A 143 -32.42 20.59 54.69
CA ASP A 143 -32.05 22.02 54.57
C ASP A 143 -31.53 22.37 53.15
N SER A 144 -32.05 23.49 52.70
CA SER A 144 -31.77 24.10 51.45
C SER A 144 -30.34 24.62 51.37
N ASN A 145 -29.54 24.05 50.46
CA ASN A 145 -28.51 24.88 49.88
C ASN A 145 -28.35 24.58 48.37
N SER A 146 -28.97 25.46 47.60
CA SER A 146 -29.00 25.48 46.17
C SER A 146 -27.58 25.73 45.59
N LEU A 147 -26.91 24.66 45.18
CA LEU A 147 -25.82 24.82 44.26
C LEU A 147 -26.33 24.53 42.85
N ARG A 148 -26.72 25.60 42.16
CA ARG A 148 -27.00 25.60 40.71
C ARG A 148 -25.79 25.01 39.98
N PRO A 149 -25.94 23.97 39.17
CA PRO A 149 -24.83 23.53 38.29
C PRO A 149 -24.58 24.67 37.30
N ARG A 150 -23.36 25.13 37.31
CA ARG A 150 -22.82 26.17 36.42
C ARG A 150 -23.00 25.70 34.96
N ARG A 151 -23.90 26.33 34.24
CA ARG A 151 -24.26 26.10 32.82
C ARG A 151 -23.13 26.38 31.83
N HIS A 152 -21.91 26.62 32.34
CA HIS A 152 -20.74 26.94 31.52
C HIS A 152 -19.90 25.71 31.09
N SER A 153 -20.05 24.53 31.74
CA SER A 153 -19.26 23.37 31.41
C SER A 153 -19.69 22.64 30.12
N SER A 154 -21.02 22.67 29.84
CA SER A 154 -21.53 22.03 28.60
C SER A 154 -21.21 22.87 27.33
N LEU A 155 -21.15 24.17 27.49
CA LEU A 155 -20.79 25.08 26.39
C LEU A 155 -19.29 24.99 26.04
N VAL A 156 -18.46 24.90 27.07
CA VAL A 156 -17.01 24.70 26.89
C VAL A 156 -16.73 23.32 26.27
N LEU A 157 -17.44 22.27 26.73
CA LEU A 157 -17.29 20.93 26.14
C LEU A 157 -17.76 20.90 24.66
N ALA A 158 -18.87 21.58 24.34
CA ALA A 158 -19.34 21.69 22.96
C ALA A 158 -18.35 22.45 22.07
N ILE A 159 -17.77 23.54 22.56
CA ILE A 159 -16.77 24.32 21.82
C ILE A 159 -15.48 23.51 21.61
N THR A 160 -15.02 22.76 22.63
CA THR A 160 -13.83 21.90 22.48
C THR A 160 -14.06 20.75 21.50
N CYS A 161 -15.25 20.13 21.49
CA CYS A 161 -15.60 19.12 20.50
C CYS A 161 -15.66 19.70 19.08
N ILE A 162 -16.26 20.87 18.89
CA ILE A 162 -16.30 21.55 17.59
C ILE A 162 -14.89 21.91 17.10
N LEU A 163 -14.05 22.45 17.98
CA LEU A 163 -12.65 22.75 17.67
C LEU A 163 -11.86 21.48 17.29
N ALA A 164 -12.06 20.39 18.00
CA ALA A 164 -11.41 19.11 17.69
C ALA A 164 -11.86 18.55 16.31
N VAL A 165 -13.15 18.70 15.98
CA VAL A 165 -13.66 18.32 14.64
C VAL A 165 -13.08 19.23 13.56
N ILE A 166 -13.03 20.53 13.77
CA ILE A 166 -12.44 21.47 12.79
C ILE A 166 -10.95 21.17 12.58
N LEU A 167 -10.20 20.90 13.65
CA LEU A 167 -8.78 20.53 13.57
C LEU A 167 -8.58 19.18 12.86
N SER A 168 -9.45 18.21 13.11
CA SER A 168 -9.35 16.90 12.44
C SER A 168 -9.69 17.01 10.94
N VAL A 169 -10.76 17.75 10.59
CA VAL A 169 -11.11 18.00 9.18
C VAL A 169 -10.01 18.83 8.50
N GLY A 170 -9.50 19.87 9.17
CA GLY A 170 -8.40 20.67 8.66
C GLY A 170 -7.12 19.86 8.41
N SER A 171 -6.77 18.96 9.32
CA SER A 171 -5.60 18.09 9.16
C SER A 171 -5.79 17.06 8.03
N VAL A 172 -6.99 16.52 7.85
CA VAL A 172 -7.30 15.61 6.72
C VAL A 172 -7.24 16.37 5.39
N LEU A 173 -7.80 17.56 5.31
CA LEU A 173 -7.74 18.39 4.10
C LEU A 173 -6.30 18.82 3.77
N ALA A 174 -5.53 19.22 4.77
CA ALA A 174 -4.11 19.55 4.59
C ALA A 174 -3.30 18.32 4.15
N TRP A 175 -3.56 17.16 4.73
CA TRP A 175 -2.95 15.90 4.32
C TRP A 175 -3.29 15.54 2.86
N GLN A 176 -4.57 15.64 2.47
CA GLN A 176 -5.00 15.41 1.09
C GLN A 176 -4.39 16.41 0.11
N ALA A 177 -4.34 17.70 0.47
CA ALA A 177 -3.73 18.74 -0.36
C ALA A 177 -2.22 18.48 -0.55
N MET A 178 -1.52 18.09 0.50
CA MET A 178 -0.09 17.77 0.45
C MET A 178 0.18 16.54 -0.43
N HIS A 179 -0.65 15.49 -0.35
CA HIS A 179 -0.48 14.28 -1.16
C HIS A 179 -0.81 14.52 -2.64
N ARG A 180 -1.85 15.31 -2.94
CA ARG A 180 -2.14 15.76 -4.31
C ARG A 180 -1.01 16.63 -4.88
N SER A 181 -0.44 17.51 -4.08
CA SER A 181 0.71 18.33 -4.47
C SER A 181 1.92 17.48 -4.81
N ALA A 182 2.19 16.41 -4.04
CA ALA A 182 3.32 15.52 -4.27
C ALA A 182 3.19 14.72 -5.57
N GLN A 183 2.01 14.17 -5.87
CA GLN A 183 1.76 13.52 -7.15
C GLN A 183 1.88 14.52 -8.31
N SER A 184 1.27 15.71 -8.18
CA SER A 184 1.40 16.76 -9.18
C SER A 184 2.84 17.20 -9.38
N PHE A 185 3.65 17.29 -8.33
CA PHE A 185 5.07 17.63 -8.43
C PHE A 185 5.82 16.70 -9.37
N PHE A 186 5.58 15.39 -9.29
CA PHE A 186 6.25 14.44 -10.19
C PHE A 186 5.55 14.36 -11.56
N TRP A 187 4.22 14.22 -11.58
CA TRP A 187 3.48 13.83 -12.79
C TRP A 187 2.98 15.01 -13.62
N ALA A 188 2.75 16.20 -13.06
CA ALA A 188 2.21 17.32 -13.81
C ALA A 188 3.08 17.71 -15.04
N PRO A 189 4.43 17.74 -14.96
CA PRO A 189 5.22 18.02 -16.15
C PRO A 189 4.97 17.04 -17.30
N ILE A 190 4.71 15.76 -17.00
CA ILE A 190 4.45 14.70 -17.96
C ILE A 190 3.02 14.80 -18.51
N THR A 191 2.04 14.96 -17.61
CA THR A 191 0.62 14.97 -17.98
C THR A 191 0.19 16.23 -18.70
N THR A 192 0.82 17.36 -18.42
CA THR A 192 0.54 18.65 -19.09
C THR A 192 1.36 18.89 -20.37
N ALA A 193 2.41 18.09 -20.60
CA ALA A 193 3.21 18.21 -21.83
C ALA A 193 2.37 17.91 -23.08
N SER A 194 2.79 18.46 -24.22
CA SER A 194 2.16 18.18 -25.52
C SER A 194 2.42 16.76 -25.99
N GLY A 195 1.50 16.18 -26.76
CA GLY A 195 1.59 14.84 -27.32
C GLY A 195 1.26 13.71 -26.32
N PRO A 196 1.10 12.49 -26.82
CA PRO A 196 0.89 11.31 -26.00
C PRO A 196 2.18 10.94 -25.26
N VAL A 197 2.03 10.23 -24.12
CA VAL A 197 3.19 9.62 -23.45
C VAL A 197 3.55 8.32 -24.15
N LEU A 198 4.82 8.12 -24.44
CA LEU A 198 5.34 6.85 -24.93
C LEU A 198 5.87 6.02 -23.75
N PHE A 199 5.36 4.80 -23.56
CA PHE A 199 6.06 3.78 -22.80
C PHE A 199 6.99 3.01 -23.73
N CYS A 200 8.29 3.17 -23.53
CA CYS A 200 9.33 2.43 -24.23
C CYS A 200 9.77 1.28 -23.33
N MET A 201 9.26 0.08 -23.59
CA MET A 201 9.51 -1.10 -22.79
C MET A 201 10.67 -1.91 -23.34
N ALA A 202 11.39 -2.58 -22.45
CA ALA A 202 12.31 -3.63 -22.86
C ALA A 202 11.57 -4.71 -23.66
N ASP A 203 12.08 -5.05 -24.83
CA ASP A 203 11.58 -6.16 -25.61
C ASP A 203 12.75 -7.03 -26.13
N GLN A 204 12.50 -8.31 -26.23
CA GLN A 204 13.48 -9.25 -26.73
C GLN A 204 12.92 -9.93 -27.98
N LEU A 205 13.62 -9.74 -29.10
CA LEU A 205 13.30 -10.39 -30.38
C LEU A 205 13.62 -11.89 -30.41
N GLN A 206 13.78 -12.53 -29.26
CA GLN A 206 14.26 -13.88 -29.16
C GLN A 206 13.42 -14.77 -28.24
N SER A 207 12.12 -14.85 -28.47
CA SER A 207 11.47 -16.07 -28.00
C SER A 207 11.34 -17.05 -29.17
N PRO A 208 12.16 -18.11 -29.21
CA PRO A 208 12.15 -19.03 -30.34
C PRO A 208 10.91 -19.92 -30.38
N ALA A 209 10.05 -19.89 -29.35
CA ALA A 209 8.95 -20.84 -29.29
C ALA A 209 7.78 -20.36 -28.42
N ILE A 210 6.56 -20.50 -28.94
CA ILE A 210 5.33 -20.51 -28.14
C ILE A 210 4.86 -21.95 -28.04
N SER A 211 4.48 -22.40 -26.84
CA SER A 211 3.74 -23.64 -26.64
C SER A 211 2.24 -23.36 -26.69
N LEU A 212 1.56 -23.91 -27.69
CA LEU A 212 0.11 -23.91 -27.79
C LEU A 212 -0.42 -25.24 -27.22
N ARG A 213 -1.47 -25.19 -26.45
CA ARG A 213 -2.12 -26.37 -25.89
C ARG A 213 -3.35 -26.74 -26.70
N ASP A 214 -3.54 -28.05 -26.91
CA ASP A 214 -4.75 -28.57 -27.50
C ASP A 214 -5.94 -28.27 -26.59
N ALA A 215 -7.02 -27.75 -27.16
CA ALA A 215 -8.20 -27.38 -26.40
C ALA A 215 -8.97 -28.58 -25.81
N ALA A 216 -8.90 -29.76 -26.44
CA ALA A 216 -9.52 -30.97 -25.99
C ALA A 216 -8.62 -31.79 -25.05
N GLU A 217 -7.30 -31.75 -25.29
CA GLU A 217 -6.28 -32.44 -24.51
C GLU A 217 -5.16 -31.46 -24.09
N PRO A 218 -5.31 -30.67 -23.00
CA PRO A 218 -4.37 -29.63 -22.60
C PRO A 218 -2.95 -30.13 -22.25
N THR A 219 -2.77 -31.44 -22.11
CA THR A 219 -1.45 -32.07 -21.94
C THR A 219 -0.68 -32.21 -23.27
N HIS A 220 -1.38 -32.11 -24.41
CA HIS A 220 -0.78 -32.11 -25.72
C HIS A 220 -0.38 -30.68 -26.11
N GLU A 221 0.92 -30.47 -26.35
CA GLU A 221 1.48 -29.17 -26.67
C GLU A 221 2.10 -29.16 -28.06
N LEU A 222 1.80 -28.11 -28.84
CA LEU A 222 2.45 -27.80 -30.10
C LEU A 222 3.42 -26.62 -29.87
N VAL A 223 4.71 -26.84 -30.10
CA VAL A 223 5.72 -25.78 -30.00
C VAL A 223 5.89 -25.11 -31.38
N LEU A 224 5.46 -23.86 -31.47
CA LEU A 224 5.68 -23.02 -32.64
C LEU A 224 6.99 -22.24 -32.47
N LYS A 225 7.89 -22.37 -33.45
CA LYS A 225 9.09 -21.53 -33.57
C LYS A 225 8.71 -20.32 -34.43
N ASP A 226 8.68 -19.16 -33.81
CA ASP A 226 8.36 -17.90 -34.48
C ASP A 226 9.22 -16.76 -33.92
N ASN A 227 9.38 -15.69 -34.71
CA ASN A 227 10.04 -14.45 -34.26
C ASN A 227 9.05 -13.61 -33.43
N LEU A 228 8.83 -14.01 -32.20
CA LEU A 228 7.92 -13.32 -31.31
C LEU A 228 8.67 -12.32 -30.43
N THR A 229 8.09 -11.17 -30.27
CA THR A 229 8.54 -10.19 -29.29
C THR A 229 8.15 -10.68 -27.88
N ALA A 230 9.13 -10.96 -27.06
CA ALA A 230 8.92 -11.29 -25.65
C ALA A 230 9.17 -10.06 -24.79
N VAL A 231 8.33 -9.88 -23.77
CA VAL A 231 8.47 -8.85 -22.73
C VAL A 231 8.54 -9.49 -21.36
N VAL A 232 9.26 -8.87 -20.46
CA VAL A 232 9.31 -9.31 -19.05
C VAL A 232 7.98 -8.98 -18.39
N PHE A 233 7.34 -9.96 -17.76
CA PHE A 233 6.03 -9.79 -17.13
C PHE A 233 6.02 -8.69 -16.06
N ASP A 234 7.10 -8.56 -15.31
CA ASP A 234 7.25 -7.53 -14.28
C ASP A 234 7.26 -6.11 -14.88
N ASP A 235 7.84 -5.93 -16.07
CA ASP A 235 7.86 -4.66 -16.79
C ASP A 235 6.46 -4.29 -17.30
N VAL A 236 5.68 -5.30 -17.74
CA VAL A 236 4.26 -5.09 -18.06
C VAL A 236 3.49 -4.65 -16.81
N SER A 237 3.71 -5.30 -15.69
CA SER A 237 3.06 -4.94 -14.41
C SER A 237 3.42 -3.54 -13.95
N ALA A 238 4.70 -3.15 -14.07
CA ALA A 238 5.18 -1.79 -13.81
C ALA A 238 4.49 -0.77 -14.74
N THR A 239 4.42 -1.08 -16.03
CA THR A 239 3.77 -0.22 -17.03
C THR A 239 2.30 0.00 -16.73
N ILE A 240 1.54 -1.05 -16.37
CA ILE A 240 0.12 -0.96 -16.01
C ILE A 240 -0.06 -0.01 -14.82
N LYS A 241 0.72 -0.16 -13.74
CA LYS A 241 0.66 0.71 -12.55
C LYS A 241 0.88 2.19 -12.89
N LEU A 242 1.82 2.49 -13.77
CA LEU A 242 2.09 3.87 -14.20
C LEU A 242 1.02 4.40 -15.18
N ALA A 243 0.49 3.53 -16.03
CA ALA A 243 -0.57 3.88 -16.96
C ALA A 243 -1.89 4.27 -16.23
N GLU A 244 -2.18 3.66 -15.08
CA GLU A 244 -3.32 4.04 -14.23
C GLU A 244 -3.28 5.54 -13.83
N ILE A 245 -2.08 6.08 -13.54
CA ILE A 245 -1.91 7.50 -13.20
C ILE A 245 -2.22 8.38 -14.41
N LEU A 246 -1.73 8.00 -15.60
CA LEU A 246 -1.99 8.73 -16.84
C LEU A 246 -3.48 8.71 -17.18
N GLN A 247 -4.14 7.56 -17.05
CA GLN A 247 -5.58 7.42 -17.28
C GLN A 247 -6.39 8.28 -16.32
N ALA A 248 -6.04 8.30 -15.04
CA ALA A 248 -6.71 9.12 -14.03
C ALA A 248 -6.63 10.63 -14.33
N THR A 249 -5.62 11.05 -15.10
CA THR A 249 -5.45 12.45 -15.55
C THR A 249 -5.98 12.71 -16.97
N GLY A 250 -6.53 11.69 -17.64
CA GLY A 250 -6.98 11.78 -19.03
C GLY A 250 -5.84 11.87 -20.06
N LYS A 251 -4.59 11.57 -19.65
CA LYS A 251 -3.43 11.65 -20.53
C LYS A 251 -3.36 10.43 -21.44
N GLN A 252 -3.30 10.69 -22.76
CA GLN A 252 -3.14 9.62 -23.77
C GLN A 252 -1.72 9.04 -23.72
N TYR A 253 -1.62 7.73 -23.93
CA TYR A 253 -0.33 7.06 -24.01
C TYR A 253 -0.33 5.96 -25.08
N THR A 254 0.87 5.57 -25.49
CA THR A 254 1.15 4.43 -26.38
C THR A 254 2.23 3.56 -25.76
N ILE A 255 2.23 2.26 -26.08
CA ILE A 255 3.26 1.31 -25.61
C ILE A 255 4.00 0.80 -26.85
N ARG A 256 5.34 0.82 -26.81
CA ARG A 256 6.21 0.27 -27.85
C ARG A 256 7.38 -0.48 -27.23
N GLY A 257 7.84 -1.50 -27.92
CA GLY A 257 9.11 -2.15 -27.64
C GLY A 257 10.30 -1.25 -27.98
N GLU A 258 11.39 -1.41 -27.24
CA GLU A 258 12.61 -0.61 -27.44
C GLU A 258 13.21 -0.83 -28.84
N GLY A 259 13.15 -2.08 -29.35
CA GLY A 259 13.73 -2.46 -30.65
C GLY A 259 13.04 -1.83 -31.87
N ILE A 260 11.79 -1.38 -31.73
CA ILE A 260 11.03 -0.69 -32.78
C ILE A 260 10.86 0.82 -32.53
N THR A 261 11.32 1.30 -31.36
CA THR A 261 11.28 2.73 -31.00
C THR A 261 12.44 3.48 -31.66
N ASN A 262 12.16 4.60 -32.30
CA ASN A 262 13.17 5.41 -32.93
C ASN A 262 13.17 6.85 -32.38
N PHE A 263 14.19 7.63 -32.75
CA PHE A 263 14.38 8.98 -32.21
C PHE A 263 13.21 9.94 -32.51
N LYS A 264 12.50 9.76 -33.62
CA LYS A 264 11.33 10.56 -33.97
C LYS A 264 10.17 10.28 -33.04
N ASP A 265 10.04 9.04 -32.59
CA ASP A 265 9.01 8.67 -31.61
C ASP A 265 9.25 9.39 -30.26
N LEU A 266 10.53 9.52 -29.85
CA LEU A 266 10.91 10.22 -28.61
C LEU A 266 10.65 11.73 -28.71
N GLN A 267 10.67 12.31 -29.90
CA GLN A 267 10.37 13.73 -30.13
C GLN A 267 8.87 14.04 -30.16
N ALA A 268 7.99 13.02 -30.20
CA ALA A 268 6.54 13.22 -30.28
C ALA A 268 5.89 13.66 -28.97
N GLY A 269 6.46 13.30 -27.84
CA GLY A 269 5.92 13.61 -26.52
C GLY A 269 6.83 13.13 -25.39
N PRO A 270 6.37 13.17 -24.12
CA PRO A 270 7.11 12.59 -23.02
C PRO A 270 7.30 11.08 -23.21
N THR A 271 8.43 10.53 -22.74
CA THR A 271 8.70 9.09 -22.81
C THR A 271 9.01 8.55 -21.43
N ILE A 272 8.45 7.38 -21.10
CA ILE A 272 8.75 6.60 -19.91
C ILE A 272 9.45 5.31 -20.35
N PHE A 273 10.71 5.15 -19.96
CA PHE A 273 11.53 3.98 -20.27
C PHE A 273 11.43 2.97 -19.12
N ILE A 274 11.06 1.73 -19.46
CA ILE A 274 10.89 0.62 -18.52
C ILE A 274 11.93 -0.45 -18.82
N GLY A 275 12.64 -0.91 -17.77
CA GLY A 275 13.74 -1.88 -17.90
C GLY A 275 15.10 -1.20 -18.00
N ALA A 276 16.17 -1.89 -17.60
CA ALA A 276 17.54 -1.39 -17.56
C ALA A 276 18.45 -2.09 -18.56
N PHE A 277 19.03 -3.23 -18.17
CA PHE A 277 20.00 -3.97 -19.00
C PHE A 277 19.37 -4.66 -20.21
N ASP A 278 18.09 -4.75 -20.24
CA ASP A 278 17.26 -5.27 -21.33
C ASP A 278 16.62 -4.15 -22.18
N ASN A 279 16.91 -2.87 -21.89
CA ASN A 279 16.45 -1.71 -22.66
C ASN A 279 17.65 -0.83 -23.05
N ALA A 280 18.04 -0.89 -24.32
CA ALA A 280 19.18 -0.17 -24.85
C ALA A 280 19.00 1.36 -24.76
N TRP A 281 17.78 1.87 -24.86
CA TRP A 281 17.51 3.30 -24.67
C TRP A 281 17.80 3.75 -23.25
N THR A 282 17.37 2.97 -22.26
CA THR A 282 17.65 3.26 -20.83
C THR A 282 19.15 3.33 -20.59
N LEU A 283 19.92 2.34 -21.07
CA LEU A 283 21.37 2.32 -20.89
C LEU A 283 22.05 3.53 -21.54
N ARG A 284 21.63 3.88 -22.78
CA ARG A 284 22.16 5.02 -23.50
C ARG A 284 21.87 6.34 -22.77
N LEU A 285 20.65 6.54 -22.30
CA LEU A 285 20.20 7.79 -21.69
C LEU A 285 20.80 7.97 -20.28
N THR A 286 20.83 6.92 -19.49
CA THR A 286 21.40 6.98 -18.12
C THR A 286 22.91 7.19 -18.15
N ASN A 287 23.63 6.78 -19.21
CA ASN A 287 25.08 6.96 -19.30
C ASN A 287 25.54 8.42 -19.20
N SER A 288 24.68 9.38 -19.53
CA SER A 288 24.96 10.82 -19.41
C SER A 288 24.54 11.41 -18.06
N LEU A 289 23.84 10.64 -17.23
CA LEU A 289 23.35 11.07 -15.92
C LEU A 289 24.38 10.80 -14.83
N ARG A 290 24.14 11.36 -13.64
CA ARG A 290 25.02 11.14 -12.48
C ARG A 290 25.02 9.69 -12.05
N TYR A 291 23.83 9.08 -11.92
CA TYR A 291 23.68 7.67 -11.61
C TYR A 291 23.39 6.88 -12.89
N HIS A 292 24.23 5.93 -13.21
CA HIS A 292 24.10 5.16 -14.45
C HIS A 292 24.37 3.68 -14.23
N PHE A 293 23.79 2.85 -15.08
CA PHE A 293 23.98 1.40 -15.05
C PHE A 293 25.36 1.02 -15.60
N SER A 294 25.97 0.02 -14.98
CA SER A 294 27.27 -0.54 -15.39
C SER A 294 27.35 -2.01 -14.97
N ASN A 295 28.19 -2.76 -15.64
CA ASN A 295 28.47 -4.16 -15.32
C ASN A 295 29.97 -4.45 -15.45
N ASP A 296 30.42 -5.59 -14.91
CA ASP A 296 31.72 -6.12 -15.17
C ASP A 296 31.78 -6.74 -16.57
N PRO A 297 32.99 -6.93 -17.15
CA PRO A 297 33.13 -7.49 -18.52
C PRO A 297 32.52 -8.88 -18.69
N GLN A 298 32.42 -9.66 -17.61
CA GLN A 298 31.87 -11.01 -17.58
C GLN A 298 30.36 -11.03 -17.38
N MET A 299 29.71 -9.85 -17.17
CA MET A 299 28.29 -9.70 -16.85
C MET A 299 27.85 -10.56 -15.63
N THR A 300 28.71 -10.66 -14.64
CA THR A 300 28.44 -11.37 -13.39
C THR A 300 27.98 -10.44 -12.28
N GLN A 301 28.36 -9.16 -12.37
CA GLN A 301 27.98 -8.11 -11.44
C GLN A 301 27.35 -6.95 -12.19
N PHE A 302 26.14 -6.61 -11.83
CA PHE A 302 25.41 -5.46 -12.34
C PHE A 302 25.30 -4.41 -11.24
N ARG A 303 25.44 -3.14 -11.58
CA ARG A 303 25.50 -2.07 -10.58
C ARG A 303 24.97 -0.75 -11.11
N ILE A 304 24.67 0.14 -10.16
CA ILE A 304 24.51 1.56 -10.40
C ILE A 304 25.78 2.26 -9.94
N VAL A 305 26.31 3.15 -10.74
CA VAL A 305 27.54 3.93 -10.46
C VAL A 305 27.17 5.38 -10.26
N ASP A 306 27.74 6.01 -9.23
CA ASP A 306 27.74 7.46 -9.07
C ASP A 306 28.95 8.02 -9.86
N SER A 307 28.73 8.87 -10.87
CA SER A 307 29.81 9.46 -11.68
C SER A 307 30.76 10.34 -10.86
N THR A 308 30.34 10.79 -9.67
CA THR A 308 31.19 11.56 -8.74
C THR A 308 32.08 10.67 -7.87
N ASP A 309 31.77 9.39 -7.75
CA ASP A 309 32.56 8.36 -7.07
C ASP A 309 32.50 7.01 -7.81
N PRO A 310 33.19 6.89 -8.95
CA PRO A 310 33.10 5.69 -9.80
C PRO A 310 33.64 4.41 -9.17
N LEU A 311 34.38 4.51 -8.06
CA LEU A 311 34.93 3.36 -7.34
C LEU A 311 33.98 2.77 -6.30
N ASP A 312 32.92 3.48 -5.96
CA ASP A 312 31.92 3.03 -5.02
C ASP A 312 31.17 1.79 -5.55
N ARG A 313 30.91 0.85 -4.66
CA ARG A 313 30.27 -0.45 -4.93
C ARG A 313 29.03 -0.67 -4.06
N ARG A 314 28.39 0.38 -3.60
CA ARG A 314 27.21 0.28 -2.70
C ARG A 314 26.01 -0.40 -3.36
N TRP A 315 25.81 -0.19 -4.65
CA TRP A 315 24.60 -0.61 -5.37
C TRP A 315 24.94 -1.69 -6.41
N VAL A 316 25.26 -2.88 -5.92
CA VAL A 316 25.68 -4.02 -6.75
C VAL A 316 24.72 -5.18 -6.56
N VAL A 317 24.36 -5.82 -7.64
CA VAL A 317 23.66 -7.12 -7.67
C VAL A 317 24.57 -8.15 -8.32
N ASN A 318 24.88 -9.21 -7.59
CA ASN A 318 25.61 -10.35 -8.12
C ASN A 318 24.63 -11.32 -8.81
N ARG A 319 24.88 -11.64 -10.06
CA ARG A 319 24.00 -12.47 -10.89
C ARG A 319 23.82 -13.88 -10.35
N SER A 320 24.90 -14.49 -9.87
CA SER A 320 24.83 -15.85 -9.30
C SER A 320 24.01 -15.87 -8.00
N THR A 321 24.14 -14.86 -7.15
CA THR A 321 23.31 -14.74 -5.94
C THR A 321 21.84 -14.51 -6.29
N GLN A 322 21.56 -13.66 -7.27
CA GLN A 322 20.21 -13.40 -7.77
C GLN A 322 19.56 -14.68 -8.30
N MET A 323 20.29 -15.46 -9.10
CA MET A 323 19.77 -16.71 -9.68
C MET A 323 19.65 -17.86 -8.67
N ALA A 324 20.50 -17.88 -7.65
CA ALA A 324 20.51 -18.94 -6.63
C ALA A 324 19.47 -18.73 -5.51
N SER A 325 18.96 -17.53 -5.36
CA SER A 325 18.07 -17.16 -4.26
C SER A 325 16.98 -16.20 -4.71
N ASN A 326 15.73 -16.52 -4.34
CA ASN A 326 14.61 -15.58 -4.50
C ASN A 326 14.59 -14.50 -3.42
N SER A 327 15.69 -14.36 -2.64
CA SER A 327 15.83 -13.35 -1.58
C SER A 327 17.16 -12.63 -1.75
N TYR A 328 17.11 -11.41 -2.28
CA TYR A 328 18.27 -10.55 -2.51
C TYR A 328 17.87 -9.08 -2.48
N ARG A 329 18.85 -8.19 -2.40
CA ARG A 329 18.61 -6.75 -2.52
C ARG A 329 18.77 -6.34 -3.97
N ASP A 330 17.78 -5.64 -4.50
CA ASP A 330 17.81 -5.05 -5.84
C ASP A 330 17.84 -3.52 -5.76
N TYR A 331 18.31 -2.89 -6.83
CA TYR A 331 18.42 -1.44 -6.92
C TYR A 331 17.83 -0.93 -8.24
N ALA A 332 17.34 0.31 -8.23
CA ALA A 332 16.74 0.92 -9.40
C ALA A 332 17.12 2.39 -9.53
N ILE A 333 17.09 2.90 -10.76
CA ILE A 333 17.11 4.33 -11.06
C ILE A 333 15.69 4.77 -11.37
N VAL A 334 15.27 5.85 -10.72
CA VAL A 334 14.13 6.68 -11.13
C VAL A 334 14.67 8.03 -11.49
N ALA A 335 14.47 8.46 -12.73
CA ALA A 335 14.84 9.81 -13.16
C ALA A 335 13.67 10.48 -13.87
N ARG A 336 13.58 11.80 -13.76
CA ARG A 336 12.70 12.65 -14.57
C ARG A 336 13.49 13.91 -14.93
N TYR A 337 13.69 14.13 -16.21
CA TYR A 337 14.45 15.27 -16.70
C TYR A 337 13.98 15.68 -18.10
N THR A 338 14.38 16.88 -18.54
CA THR A 338 14.21 17.30 -19.92
C THR A 338 15.49 16.94 -20.68
N ASP A 339 15.35 16.04 -21.65
CA ASP A 339 16.47 15.63 -22.49
C ASP A 339 16.85 16.74 -23.47
N SER A 340 18.15 16.98 -23.66
CA SER A 340 18.66 18.06 -24.51
C SER A 340 18.49 17.79 -25.99
N ASP A 341 18.52 16.53 -26.43
CA ASP A 341 18.48 16.12 -27.82
C ASP A 341 17.05 16.06 -28.36
N THR A 342 16.13 15.56 -27.54
CA THR A 342 14.71 15.47 -27.91
C THR A 342 13.91 16.72 -27.52
N GLY A 343 14.38 17.47 -26.53
CA GLY A 343 13.67 18.59 -25.90
C GLY A 343 12.41 18.16 -25.17
N LYS A 344 12.26 16.86 -24.87
CA LYS A 344 11.09 16.27 -24.20
C LYS A 344 11.43 15.80 -22.80
N ILE A 345 10.38 15.58 -22.02
CA ILE A 345 10.51 15.01 -20.67
C ILE A 345 10.71 13.52 -20.83
N GLU A 346 11.77 13.04 -20.21
CA GLU A 346 12.08 11.64 -20.12
C GLU A 346 12.01 11.17 -18.67
N VAL A 347 11.45 9.98 -18.49
CA VAL A 347 11.32 9.31 -17.22
C VAL A 347 11.96 7.93 -17.32
N ILE A 348 12.91 7.66 -16.44
CA ILE A 348 13.52 6.34 -16.29
C ILE A 348 12.87 5.62 -15.12
N VAL A 349 12.44 4.39 -15.34
CA VAL A 349 11.89 3.49 -14.32
C VAL A 349 12.54 2.12 -14.52
N ALA A 350 13.73 1.95 -13.97
CA ALA A 350 14.58 0.85 -14.35
C ALA A 350 15.33 0.26 -13.15
N GLY A 351 15.19 -1.04 -12.95
CA GLY A 351 15.91 -1.81 -11.94
C GLY A 351 17.09 -2.58 -12.49
N ILE A 352 18.09 -2.89 -11.67
CA ILE A 352 19.15 -3.85 -12.05
C ILE A 352 18.52 -5.20 -12.41
N GLY A 353 17.54 -5.66 -11.64
CA GLY A 353 16.66 -6.77 -11.96
C GLY A 353 15.20 -6.30 -12.09
N SER A 354 14.32 -7.22 -12.49
CA SER A 354 12.88 -6.94 -12.67
C SER A 354 12.21 -6.49 -11.38
N GLY A 355 12.66 -7.00 -10.23
CA GLY A 355 12.17 -6.58 -8.92
C GLY A 355 12.46 -5.12 -8.60
N GLY A 356 13.61 -4.60 -9.02
CA GLY A 356 13.96 -3.19 -8.94
C GLY A 356 13.04 -2.33 -9.79
N THR A 357 12.75 -2.75 -11.03
CA THR A 357 11.80 -2.05 -11.93
C THR A 357 10.40 -1.98 -11.31
N THR A 358 9.91 -3.10 -10.78
CA THR A 358 8.62 -3.15 -10.06
C THR A 358 8.60 -2.21 -8.86
N ALA A 359 9.67 -2.21 -8.05
CA ALA A 359 9.78 -1.33 -6.88
C ALA A 359 9.84 0.15 -7.28
N ALA A 360 10.51 0.50 -8.39
CA ALA A 360 10.53 1.85 -8.93
C ALA A 360 9.14 2.32 -9.36
N ALA A 361 8.36 1.47 -10.02
CA ALA A 361 6.97 1.78 -10.36
C ALA A 361 6.10 1.94 -9.10
N MET A 362 6.23 1.04 -8.11
CA MET A 362 5.55 1.18 -6.82
C MET A 362 5.89 2.49 -6.12
N PHE A 363 7.16 2.91 -6.17
CA PHE A 363 7.63 4.18 -5.61
C PHE A 363 6.90 5.37 -6.23
N LEU A 364 6.76 5.39 -7.54
CA LEU A 364 6.14 6.49 -8.30
C LEU A 364 4.62 6.55 -8.19
N THR A 365 3.97 5.47 -7.74
CA THR A 365 2.52 5.43 -7.49
C THR A 365 2.17 5.83 -6.05
N ASP A 366 3.14 5.80 -5.12
CA ASP A 366 2.93 6.13 -3.71
C ASP A 366 3.14 7.63 -3.43
N SER A 367 2.09 8.29 -2.97
CA SER A 367 2.10 9.72 -2.69
C SER A 367 3.00 10.11 -1.51
N GLY A 368 3.22 9.20 -0.56
CA GLY A 368 4.12 9.41 0.59
C GLY A 368 5.59 9.44 0.14
N ASN A 369 5.97 8.52 -0.76
CA ASN A 369 7.29 8.51 -1.39
C ASN A 369 7.53 9.80 -2.20
N LEU A 370 6.57 10.18 -3.04
CA LEU A 370 6.67 11.41 -3.83
C LEU A 370 6.72 12.67 -2.97
N ALA A 371 6.08 12.68 -1.80
CA ALA A 371 6.19 13.80 -0.86
C ALA A 371 7.60 13.91 -0.25
N GLN A 372 8.31 12.80 -0.07
CA GLN A 372 9.71 12.83 0.35
C GLN A 372 10.59 13.45 -0.75
N VAL A 373 10.39 13.03 -2.00
CA VAL A 373 11.11 13.58 -3.16
C VAL A 373 10.83 15.07 -3.33
N GLN A 374 9.58 15.50 -3.21
CA GLN A 374 9.20 16.91 -3.30
C GLN A 374 9.93 17.76 -2.25
N ARG A 375 9.96 17.31 -0.99
CA ARG A 375 10.69 18.01 0.08
C ARG A 375 12.19 18.09 -0.20
N ALA A 376 12.78 17.00 -0.70
CA ALA A 376 14.20 16.97 -1.05
C ALA A 376 14.51 17.92 -2.22
N ALA A 377 13.64 17.97 -3.25
CA ALA A 377 13.79 18.90 -4.37
C ALA A 377 13.67 20.37 -3.93
N GLN A 378 12.73 20.68 -3.04
CA GLN A 378 12.58 22.01 -2.46
C GLN A 378 13.82 22.43 -1.68
N ALA A 379 14.37 21.53 -0.86
CA ALA A 379 15.63 21.78 -0.15
C ALA A 379 16.82 21.99 -1.10
N ALA A 380 16.78 21.41 -2.30
CA ALA A 380 17.78 21.58 -3.35
C ALA A 380 17.55 22.83 -4.24
N GLY A 381 16.55 23.68 -3.93
CA GLY A 381 16.24 24.91 -4.64
C GLY A 381 15.26 24.73 -5.80
N ASP A 382 14.22 23.92 -5.62
CA ASP A 382 13.13 23.68 -6.58
C ASP A 382 13.60 23.31 -7.99
N LYS A 383 14.61 22.45 -8.05
CA LYS A 383 15.15 21.94 -9.31
C LYS A 383 14.09 21.12 -10.07
N LYS A 384 14.10 21.21 -11.38
CA LYS A 384 13.11 20.57 -12.26
C LYS A 384 13.49 19.14 -12.63
N ASN A 385 14.77 18.88 -12.79
CA ASN A 385 15.29 17.57 -13.10
C ASN A 385 15.65 16.83 -11.82
N MET A 386 15.46 15.53 -11.83
CA MET A 386 15.76 14.69 -10.67
C MET A 386 16.20 13.31 -11.09
N GLU A 387 17.02 12.72 -10.24
CA GLU A 387 17.49 11.36 -10.35
C GLU A 387 17.61 10.76 -8.97
N LEU A 388 17.09 9.55 -8.79
CA LEU A 388 17.05 8.82 -7.53
C LEU A 388 17.64 7.44 -7.73
N VAL A 389 18.39 6.96 -6.75
CA VAL A 389 18.70 5.55 -6.61
C VAL A 389 17.80 4.98 -5.52
N LEU A 390 17.11 3.92 -5.84
CA LEU A 390 16.25 3.19 -4.93
C LEU A 390 16.82 1.81 -4.62
N SER A 391 16.53 1.29 -3.43
CA SER A 391 16.74 -0.11 -3.10
C SER A 391 15.43 -0.78 -2.72
N THR A 392 15.33 -2.07 -2.96
CA THR A 392 14.26 -2.93 -2.48
C THR A 392 14.81 -4.28 -2.05
N GLN A 393 14.15 -4.91 -1.09
CA GLN A 393 14.44 -6.29 -0.72
C GLN A 393 13.49 -7.21 -1.49
N ILE A 394 14.04 -8.11 -2.28
CA ILE A 394 13.28 -9.18 -2.92
C ILE A 394 13.14 -10.31 -1.90
N VAL A 395 11.93 -10.79 -1.69
CA VAL A 395 11.61 -11.93 -0.80
C VAL A 395 10.68 -12.87 -1.54
N ASN A 396 11.10 -14.09 -1.74
CA ASN A 396 10.35 -15.09 -2.52
C ASN A 396 9.97 -14.62 -3.93
N GLY A 397 10.82 -13.83 -4.56
CA GLY A 397 10.59 -13.27 -5.90
C GLY A 397 9.74 -11.99 -5.90
N GLU A 398 9.17 -11.57 -4.77
CA GLU A 398 8.34 -10.39 -4.66
C GLU A 398 9.13 -9.17 -4.19
N SER A 399 8.84 -8.02 -4.78
CA SER A 399 9.49 -6.76 -4.41
C SER A 399 8.90 -6.20 -3.12
N GLY A 400 9.77 -5.90 -2.16
CA GLY A 400 9.43 -5.19 -0.93
C GLY A 400 9.27 -3.67 -1.14
N SER A 401 9.05 -2.96 -0.04
CA SER A 401 8.91 -1.49 -0.08
C SER A 401 10.20 -0.82 -0.55
N PRO A 402 10.13 0.05 -1.56
CA PRO A 402 11.29 0.79 -2.06
C PRO A 402 11.79 1.83 -1.03
N LYS A 403 13.10 2.05 -1.01
CA LYS A 403 13.76 3.05 -0.17
C LYS A 403 14.68 3.92 -1.02
N ILE A 404 14.74 5.22 -0.73
CA ILE A 404 15.68 6.14 -1.38
C ILE A 404 17.07 5.92 -0.78
N GLU A 405 18.05 5.58 -1.59
CA GLU A 405 19.47 5.45 -1.25
C GLU A 405 20.24 6.73 -1.57
N ALA A 406 19.91 7.37 -2.68
CA ALA A 406 20.50 8.61 -3.11
C ALA A 406 19.52 9.44 -3.94
N ALA A 407 19.71 10.76 -3.95
CA ALA A 407 18.92 11.70 -4.73
C ALA A 407 19.82 12.80 -5.27
N TYR A 408 19.60 13.19 -6.52
CA TYR A 408 20.26 14.29 -7.19
C TYR A 408 19.24 15.15 -7.94
N PHE A 409 19.41 16.47 -7.82
CA PHE A 409 18.49 17.44 -8.42
C PHE A 409 19.32 18.52 -9.14
N TRP A 410 18.93 18.87 -10.39
CA TRP A 410 19.65 19.88 -11.18
C TRP A 410 18.77 20.74 -12.07
#